data_067fa28671d89009c87b0f78b25ad826
#
_entry.id   067fa28671d89009c87b0f78b25ad826
#
_cell.length_a   1.000
_cell.length_b   1.000
_cell.length_c   1.000
_cell.angle_alpha   90.00
_cell.angle_beta   90.00
_cell.angle_gamma   90.00
#
_symmetry.space_group_name_H-M   'P 1'
#
loop_
_entity.id
_entity.type
_entity.pdbx_description
1 polymer ?
#
loop_
_entity_poly.entity_id
_entity_poly.type
_entity_poly.pdbx_seq_one_letter_code
_entity_poly.pdbx_strand_id
1 'polypeptide(L)'
;MGPARAQPTRGPARAEGRYPSDLADAEWAVIGPLLPAAREGGRGRPLVHSRRVIVEAILYVDRTGCAWRYLPADFPPWRTVYGYFARWRDDGTVQQVHDRLRALARKAAGREPEPSAAVIDSQSVRAADTVPRASRGWDNAKKVNGRKRHIAVDTAGLLLGVVITAASVQDRDGARPLLWNLHRACRRIRLVWADAGYAGKLTTWAQASLHLGVAIVRRREAHTFQVLPRRWVVERTFAWISKHRRTVRDYERLPASHEAMITWAMIALMARRLAHQPSPITE
;
A
#
# COMPACT_ATOMS: atom_id res chain seq x y z
N MET A 1 -2.34 34.15 42.09
CA MET A 1 -2.58 32.70 42.04
C MET A 1 -3.29 32.37 40.74
N GLY A 2 -2.56 31.84 39.78
CA GLY A 2 -3.11 31.43 38.47
C GLY A 2 -3.71 30.01 38.57
N PRO A 3 -4.74 29.67 37.78
CA PRO A 3 -5.36 28.35 37.84
C PRO A 3 -4.40 27.27 37.38
N ALA A 4 -4.28 26.20 38.18
CA ALA A 4 -3.49 25.02 37.85
C ALA A 4 -3.96 24.40 36.53
N ARG A 5 -3.07 24.25 35.55
CA ARG A 5 -3.33 23.50 34.33
C ARG A 5 -3.62 22.05 34.71
N ALA A 6 -4.85 21.62 34.48
CA ALA A 6 -5.22 20.22 34.59
C ALA A 6 -4.31 19.36 33.71
N GLN A 7 -3.64 18.40 34.33
CA GLN A 7 -2.88 17.38 33.60
C GLN A 7 -3.85 16.53 32.79
N PRO A 8 -3.54 16.21 31.50
CA PRO A 8 -4.38 15.31 30.74
C PRO A 8 -4.38 13.95 31.42
N THR A 9 -5.55 13.53 31.91
CA THR A 9 -5.78 12.20 32.45
C THR A 9 -5.38 11.17 31.37
N ARG A 10 -4.43 10.29 31.69
CA ARG A 10 -4.17 9.08 30.92
C ARG A 10 -5.48 8.30 30.88
N GLY A 11 -6.11 8.22 29.70
CA GLY A 11 -7.21 7.31 29.48
C GLY A 11 -6.79 5.87 29.83
N PRO A 12 -7.74 4.97 30.16
CA PRO A 12 -7.43 3.58 30.47
C PRO A 12 -6.58 2.96 29.37
N ALA A 13 -5.57 2.16 29.75
CA ALA A 13 -4.75 1.43 28.80
C ALA A 13 -5.66 0.59 27.90
N ARG A 14 -5.50 0.72 26.59
CA ARG A 14 -6.29 -0.05 25.62
C ARG A 14 -5.99 -1.53 25.78
N ALA A 15 -7.04 -2.36 25.92
CA ALA A 15 -6.90 -3.81 25.94
C ALA A 15 -6.38 -4.30 24.57
N GLU A 16 -5.38 -5.18 24.57
CA GLU A 16 -4.86 -5.80 23.34
C GLU A 16 -5.93 -6.69 22.67
N GLY A 17 -5.94 -6.72 21.33
CA GLY A 17 -6.86 -7.58 20.57
C GLY A 17 -8.33 -7.16 20.58
N ARG A 18 -8.63 -5.88 20.86
CA ARG A 18 -10.01 -5.38 20.94
C ARG A 18 -10.74 -5.35 19.58
N TYR A 19 -10.00 -5.12 18.51
CA TYR A 19 -10.54 -5.06 17.17
C TYR A 19 -9.90 -6.12 16.26
N PRO A 20 -10.65 -6.70 15.30
CA PRO A 20 -10.10 -7.67 14.33
C PRO A 20 -8.98 -7.12 13.44
N SER A 21 -8.77 -5.80 13.45
CA SER A 21 -7.69 -5.11 12.76
C SER A 21 -6.45 -4.91 13.61
N ASP A 22 -6.50 -5.21 14.90
CA ASP A 22 -5.36 -5.09 15.79
C ASP A 22 -4.29 -6.12 15.42
N LEU A 23 -3.04 -5.75 15.67
CA LEU A 23 -1.90 -6.61 15.38
C LEU A 23 -1.73 -7.65 16.49
N ALA A 24 -1.63 -8.91 16.12
CA ALA A 24 -1.10 -9.92 17.03
C ALA A 24 0.36 -9.58 17.40
N ASP A 25 0.83 -10.09 18.56
CA ASP A 25 2.21 -9.83 19.01
C ASP A 25 3.25 -10.28 17.98
N ALA A 26 3.02 -11.42 17.34
CA ALA A 26 3.89 -11.91 16.26
C ALA A 26 3.88 -10.97 15.02
N GLU A 27 2.75 -10.37 14.67
CA GLU A 27 2.66 -9.39 13.58
C GLU A 27 3.38 -8.08 13.96
N TRP A 28 3.22 -7.65 15.22
CA TRP A 28 3.93 -6.47 15.73
C TRP A 28 5.43 -6.69 15.80
N ALA A 29 5.87 -7.87 16.24
CA ALA A 29 7.30 -8.23 16.28
C ALA A 29 7.97 -8.10 14.91
N VAL A 30 7.23 -8.29 13.83
CA VAL A 30 7.74 -8.11 12.46
C VAL A 30 7.74 -6.64 12.01
N ILE A 31 6.71 -5.87 12.34
CA ILE A 31 6.56 -4.46 11.91
C ILE A 31 7.38 -3.50 12.79
N GLY A 32 7.31 -3.68 14.11
CA GLY A 32 7.82 -2.74 15.11
C GLY A 32 9.30 -2.35 14.91
N PRO A 33 10.21 -3.31 14.68
CA PRO A 33 11.63 -3.02 14.43
C PRO A 33 11.91 -2.26 13.14
N LEU A 34 10.99 -2.26 12.18
CA LEU A 34 11.15 -1.59 10.88
C LEU A 34 10.75 -0.11 10.94
N LEU A 35 10.01 0.29 11.97
CA LEU A 35 9.64 1.69 12.18
C LEU A 35 10.83 2.47 12.76
N PRO A 36 10.92 3.78 12.47
CA PRO A 36 11.97 4.62 13.03
C PRO A 36 12.00 4.52 14.56
N ALA A 37 13.20 4.41 15.14
CA ALA A 37 13.34 4.41 16.60
C ALA A 37 12.67 5.63 17.23
N ALA A 38 12.08 5.48 18.40
CA ALA A 38 11.78 6.63 19.23
C ALA A 38 13.10 7.36 19.49
N ARG A 39 13.14 8.68 19.32
CA ARG A 39 14.35 9.44 19.68
C ARG A 39 14.52 9.32 21.21
N GLU A 40 15.38 8.41 21.63
CA GLU A 40 15.85 8.34 23.01
C GLU A 40 16.82 9.51 23.22
N GLY A 41 16.56 10.33 24.22
CA GLY A 41 17.47 11.45 24.61
C GLY A 41 17.43 12.69 23.74
N GLY A 42 16.55 12.82 22.76
CA GLY A 42 16.36 14.04 21.97
C GLY A 42 15.61 15.13 22.74
N ARG A 43 15.96 16.43 22.54
CA ARG A 43 15.15 17.57 22.98
C ARG A 43 13.76 17.48 22.33
N GLY A 44 12.80 16.83 22.95
CA GLY A 44 11.45 16.69 22.44
C GLY A 44 10.52 16.07 23.50
N ARG A 45 9.21 16.34 23.37
CA ARG A 45 8.19 15.78 24.26
C ARG A 45 8.19 14.26 24.15
N PRO A 46 8.19 13.48 25.25
CA PRO A 46 8.08 12.03 25.22
C PRO A 46 6.87 11.56 24.40
N LEU A 47 7.00 10.40 23.73
CA LEU A 47 5.90 9.80 23.00
C LEU A 47 4.77 9.47 23.98
N VAL A 48 3.63 10.14 23.83
CA VAL A 48 2.45 9.92 24.69
C VAL A 48 1.77 8.59 24.35
N HIS A 49 1.90 8.13 23.11
CA HIS A 49 1.26 6.93 22.60
C HIS A 49 2.30 5.99 21.97
N SER A 50 2.16 4.68 22.22
CA SER A 50 3.04 3.68 21.61
C SER A 50 2.86 3.66 20.09
N ARG A 51 3.94 3.33 19.38
CA ARG A 51 3.88 3.20 17.91
C ARG A 51 2.96 2.08 17.46
N ARG A 52 2.85 1.01 18.26
CA ARG A 52 1.91 -0.09 18.01
C ARG A 52 0.49 0.43 17.90
N VAL A 53 0.02 1.17 18.91
CA VAL A 53 -1.34 1.72 18.92
C VAL A 53 -1.59 2.69 17.76
N ILE A 54 -0.57 3.47 17.35
CA ILE A 54 -0.69 4.34 16.14
C ILE A 54 -0.87 3.50 14.88
N VAL A 55 -0.07 2.44 14.70
CA VAL A 55 -0.19 1.54 13.53
C VAL A 55 -1.54 0.85 13.54
N GLU A 56 -1.98 0.30 14.66
CA GLU A 56 -3.28 -0.34 14.82
C GLU A 56 -4.44 0.61 14.48
N ALA A 57 -4.34 1.89 14.91
CA ALA A 57 -5.33 2.91 14.55
C ALA A 57 -5.36 3.20 13.03
N ILE A 58 -4.20 3.24 12.37
CA ILE A 58 -4.13 3.39 10.90
C ILE A 58 -4.76 2.16 10.22
N LEU A 59 -4.42 0.96 10.65
CA LEU A 59 -4.97 -0.28 10.11
C LEU A 59 -6.47 -0.41 10.37
N TYR A 60 -6.96 0.11 11.51
CA TYR A 60 -8.39 0.18 11.78
C TYR A 60 -9.12 1.05 10.76
N VAL A 61 -8.61 2.28 10.50
CA VAL A 61 -9.18 3.18 9.47
C VAL A 61 -9.14 2.52 8.09
N ASP A 62 -8.03 1.89 7.73
CA ASP A 62 -7.87 1.22 6.45
C ASP A 62 -8.84 0.04 6.31
N ARG A 63 -8.95 -0.79 7.34
CA ARG A 63 -9.80 -1.99 7.33
C ARG A 63 -11.29 -1.65 7.33
N THR A 64 -11.72 -0.70 8.15
CA THR A 64 -13.14 -0.35 8.34
C THR A 64 -13.64 0.67 7.33
N GLY A 65 -12.75 1.50 6.78
CA GLY A 65 -13.10 2.60 5.89
C GLY A 65 -13.69 3.81 6.59
N CYS A 66 -13.69 3.87 7.92
CA CYS A 66 -14.25 4.99 8.67
C CYS A 66 -13.49 6.29 8.37
N ALA A 67 -14.17 7.42 8.49
CA ALA A 67 -13.49 8.71 8.43
C ALA A 67 -12.56 8.86 9.64
N TRP A 68 -11.41 9.55 9.48
CA TRP A 68 -10.44 9.76 10.55
C TRP A 68 -11.08 10.30 11.83
N ARG A 69 -12.07 11.19 11.72
CA ARG A 69 -12.79 11.78 12.85
C ARG A 69 -13.68 10.80 13.62
N TYR A 70 -13.99 9.65 13.02
CA TYR A 70 -14.78 8.56 13.61
C TYR A 70 -13.91 7.44 14.17
N LEU A 71 -12.60 7.68 14.29
CA LEU A 71 -11.72 6.75 15.01
C LEU A 71 -12.23 6.58 16.43
N PRO A 72 -12.43 5.34 16.93
CA PRO A 72 -12.92 5.09 18.29
C PRO A 72 -12.10 5.80 19.36
N ALA A 73 -12.75 6.19 20.47
CA ALA A 73 -12.16 7.01 21.52
C ALA A 73 -11.07 6.30 22.33
N ASP A 74 -11.00 4.98 22.26
CA ASP A 74 -9.94 4.16 22.88
C ASP A 74 -8.62 4.15 22.09
N PHE A 75 -8.63 4.64 20.84
CA PHE A 75 -7.41 4.98 20.12
C PHE A 75 -6.90 6.38 20.50
N PRO A 76 -5.65 6.70 20.18
CA PRO A 76 -5.16 8.08 20.31
C PRO A 76 -6.03 9.06 19.51
N PRO A 77 -6.09 10.35 19.90
CA PRO A 77 -6.85 11.35 19.18
C PRO A 77 -6.57 11.28 17.67
N TRP A 78 -7.62 11.28 16.85
CA TRP A 78 -7.52 11.11 15.41
C TRP A 78 -6.51 12.05 14.73
N ARG A 79 -6.35 13.28 15.25
CA ARG A 79 -5.35 14.25 14.74
C ARG A 79 -3.93 13.77 14.94
N THR A 80 -3.66 13.10 16.06
CA THR A 80 -2.35 12.50 16.34
C THR A 80 -2.08 11.36 15.40
N VAL A 81 -3.04 10.43 15.22
CA VAL A 81 -2.90 9.28 14.31
C VAL A 81 -2.72 9.74 12.86
N TYR A 82 -3.54 10.68 12.41
CA TYR A 82 -3.42 11.26 11.07
C TYR A 82 -2.07 11.98 10.87
N GLY A 83 -1.57 12.66 11.90
CA GLY A 83 -0.26 13.31 11.87
C GLY A 83 0.88 12.30 11.65
N TYR A 84 0.83 11.12 12.29
CA TYR A 84 1.78 10.03 12.03
C TYR A 84 1.62 9.46 10.63
N PHE A 85 0.38 9.17 10.20
CA PHE A 85 0.09 8.69 8.86
C PHE A 85 0.64 9.63 7.78
N ALA A 86 0.37 10.93 7.90
CA ALA A 86 0.85 11.93 6.95
C ALA A 86 2.39 12.04 6.94
N ARG A 87 3.01 12.08 8.11
CA ARG A 87 4.47 12.13 8.23
C ARG A 87 5.12 10.92 7.61
N TRP A 88 4.70 9.70 7.97
CA TRP A 88 5.28 8.46 7.45
C TRP A 88 5.05 8.25 5.95
N ARG A 89 3.98 8.85 5.39
CA ARG A 89 3.77 8.96 3.95
C ARG A 89 4.81 9.89 3.32
N ASP A 90 4.99 11.10 3.91
CA ASP A 90 5.77 12.17 3.30
C ASP A 90 7.28 11.96 3.45
N ASP A 91 7.74 11.37 4.56
CA ASP A 91 9.15 11.04 4.80
C ASP A 91 9.58 9.67 4.24
N GLY A 92 8.66 8.94 3.61
CA GLY A 92 8.92 7.64 3.00
C GLY A 92 9.00 6.46 3.97
N THR A 93 8.73 6.65 5.26
CA THR A 93 8.76 5.57 6.26
C THR A 93 7.85 4.40 5.87
N VAL A 94 6.62 4.68 5.43
CA VAL A 94 5.67 3.60 5.05
C VAL A 94 6.20 2.78 3.89
N GLN A 95 6.84 3.41 2.91
CA GLN A 95 7.45 2.71 1.77
C GLN A 95 8.64 1.85 2.22
N GLN A 96 9.49 2.36 3.10
CA GLN A 96 10.63 1.61 3.63
C GLN A 96 10.19 0.37 4.43
N VAL A 97 9.19 0.51 5.30
CA VAL A 97 8.60 -0.62 6.04
C VAL A 97 8.05 -1.67 5.07
N HIS A 98 7.27 -1.22 4.08
CA HIS A 98 6.71 -2.08 3.06
C HIS A 98 7.80 -2.86 2.30
N ASP A 99 8.85 -2.19 1.83
CA ASP A 99 9.90 -2.82 1.02
C ASP A 99 10.72 -3.84 1.82
N ARG A 100 10.97 -3.55 3.10
CA ARG A 100 11.64 -4.49 4.01
C ARG A 100 10.78 -5.73 4.27
N LEU A 101 9.47 -5.53 4.55
CA LEU A 101 8.52 -6.64 4.72
C LEU A 101 8.41 -7.49 3.46
N ARG A 102 8.37 -6.86 2.28
CA ARG A 102 8.37 -7.57 1.00
C ARG A 102 9.62 -8.44 0.85
N ALA A 103 10.80 -7.89 1.14
CA ALA A 103 12.05 -8.65 1.08
C ALA A 103 12.05 -9.85 2.03
N LEU A 104 11.54 -9.68 3.27
CA LEU A 104 11.39 -10.77 4.23
C LEU A 104 10.39 -11.82 3.74
N ALA A 105 9.21 -11.40 3.27
CA ALA A 105 8.18 -12.32 2.76
C ALA A 105 8.65 -13.12 1.54
N ARG A 106 9.48 -12.51 0.68
CA ARG A 106 10.09 -13.22 -0.45
C ARG A 106 11.11 -14.25 0.01
N LYS A 107 12.00 -13.87 0.94
CA LYS A 107 13.00 -14.81 1.52
C LYS A 107 12.31 -15.99 2.18
N ALA A 108 11.29 -15.75 2.99
CA ALA A 108 10.51 -16.77 3.66
C ALA A 108 9.78 -17.72 2.68
N ALA A 109 9.52 -17.26 1.44
CA ALA A 109 9.01 -18.09 0.34
C ALA A 109 10.11 -18.72 -0.53
N GLY A 110 11.36 -18.75 -0.08
CA GLY A 110 12.50 -19.32 -0.81
C GLY A 110 12.89 -18.51 -2.06
N ARG A 111 12.61 -17.20 -2.09
CA ARG A 111 12.86 -16.34 -3.24
C ARG A 111 13.91 -15.29 -2.92
N GLU A 112 14.60 -14.83 -3.97
CA GLU A 112 15.47 -13.66 -3.86
C GLU A 112 14.70 -12.43 -3.31
N PRO A 113 15.29 -11.64 -2.39
CA PRO A 113 14.64 -10.46 -1.79
C PRO A 113 14.17 -9.44 -2.83
N GLU A 114 14.98 -9.22 -3.87
CA GLU A 114 14.66 -8.32 -4.97
C GLU A 114 14.13 -9.11 -6.17
N PRO A 115 12.95 -8.77 -6.70
CA PRO A 115 12.37 -9.46 -7.84
C PRO A 115 13.12 -9.13 -9.13
N SER A 116 13.14 -10.06 -10.10
CA SER A 116 13.69 -9.89 -11.44
C SER A 116 12.64 -9.56 -12.50
N ALA A 117 11.36 -9.75 -12.15
CA ALA A 117 10.24 -9.49 -13.05
C ALA A 117 9.02 -8.96 -12.30
N ALA A 118 8.16 -8.24 -13.00
CA ALA A 118 6.94 -7.65 -12.47
C ALA A 118 5.74 -7.89 -13.39
N VAL A 119 4.54 -7.69 -12.85
CA VAL A 119 3.28 -7.61 -13.59
C VAL A 119 2.66 -6.25 -13.29
N ILE A 120 2.19 -5.54 -14.30
CA ILE A 120 1.48 -4.28 -14.13
C ILE A 120 0.03 -4.38 -14.60
N ASP A 121 -0.83 -3.64 -13.92
CA ASP A 121 -2.23 -3.46 -14.33
C ASP A 121 -2.81 -2.21 -13.67
N SER A 122 -4.03 -1.84 -14.07
CA SER A 122 -4.75 -0.69 -13.53
C SER A 122 -6.17 -1.01 -13.13
N GLN A 123 -6.65 -0.31 -12.10
CA GLN A 123 -8.04 -0.39 -11.68
C GLN A 123 -8.61 1.00 -11.40
N SER A 124 -9.76 1.32 -12.01
CA SER A 124 -10.49 2.55 -11.71
C SER A 124 -11.37 2.33 -10.49
N VAL A 125 -11.34 3.28 -9.54
CA VAL A 125 -12.14 3.29 -8.32
C VAL A 125 -12.95 4.58 -8.25
N ARG A 126 -14.19 4.50 -7.77
CA ARG A 126 -15.04 5.67 -7.59
C ARG A 126 -14.43 6.62 -6.56
N ALA A 127 -14.45 7.92 -6.85
CA ALA A 127 -14.08 8.94 -5.88
C ALA A 127 -15.26 9.28 -4.96
N ALA A 128 -14.95 9.55 -3.70
CA ALA A 128 -15.87 10.21 -2.78
C ALA A 128 -15.87 11.72 -3.02
N ASP A 129 -16.81 12.45 -2.40
CA ASP A 129 -16.91 13.91 -2.54
C ASP A 129 -15.71 14.64 -1.94
N THR A 130 -14.99 14.00 -1.01
CA THR A 130 -13.74 14.49 -0.44
C THR A 130 -12.59 14.59 -1.44
N VAL A 131 -12.68 13.89 -2.57
CA VAL A 131 -11.65 13.89 -3.62
C VAL A 131 -11.82 15.12 -4.51
N PRO A 132 -10.81 16.00 -4.62
CA PRO A 132 -10.89 17.21 -5.43
C PRO A 132 -11.17 16.92 -6.91
N ARG A 133 -12.00 17.74 -7.54
CA ARG A 133 -12.33 17.62 -8.98
C ARG A 133 -11.09 17.64 -9.88
N ALA A 134 -10.08 18.43 -9.53
CA ALA A 134 -8.82 18.55 -10.27
C ALA A 134 -7.98 17.25 -10.30
N SER A 135 -8.24 16.30 -9.40
CA SER A 135 -7.47 15.06 -9.30
C SER A 135 -8.28 13.79 -9.59
N ARG A 136 -9.54 13.93 -10.02
CA ARG A 136 -10.40 12.83 -10.48
C ARG A 136 -10.84 13.05 -11.92
N GLY A 137 -11.28 11.98 -12.58
CA GLY A 137 -11.72 12.03 -13.98
C GLY A 137 -12.70 10.91 -14.32
N TRP A 138 -13.20 10.91 -15.54
CA TRP A 138 -14.11 9.90 -16.05
C TRP A 138 -13.38 8.84 -16.85
N ASP A 139 -13.47 7.59 -16.42
CA ASP A 139 -13.04 6.42 -17.21
C ASP A 139 -14.19 6.00 -18.11
N ASN A 140 -14.06 6.29 -19.41
CA ASN A 140 -15.12 6.01 -20.35
C ASN A 140 -15.36 4.52 -20.59
N ALA A 141 -14.32 3.70 -20.52
CA ALA A 141 -14.42 2.25 -20.72
C ALA A 141 -15.12 1.56 -19.53
N LYS A 142 -14.78 1.94 -18.30
CA LYS A 142 -15.30 1.34 -17.08
C LYS A 142 -16.51 2.09 -16.49
N LYS A 143 -16.90 3.25 -17.08
CA LYS A 143 -18.00 4.12 -16.62
C LYS A 143 -17.83 4.51 -15.15
N VAL A 144 -16.62 4.89 -14.76
CA VAL A 144 -16.25 5.27 -13.38
C VAL A 144 -15.77 6.71 -13.34
N ASN A 145 -16.41 7.53 -12.49
CA ASN A 145 -15.89 8.85 -12.12
C ASN A 145 -15.05 8.72 -10.85
N GLY A 146 -13.74 8.91 -10.97
CA GLY A 146 -12.86 8.73 -9.84
C GLY A 146 -11.38 8.81 -10.17
N ARG A 147 -10.61 7.96 -9.50
CA ARG A 147 -9.18 7.81 -9.72
C ARG A 147 -8.84 6.41 -10.21
N LYS A 148 -7.71 6.30 -10.88
CA LYS A 148 -7.16 5.04 -11.35
C LYS A 148 -5.90 4.73 -10.56
N ARG A 149 -5.83 3.52 -10.04
CA ARG A 149 -4.64 2.98 -9.38
C ARG A 149 -3.90 2.08 -10.36
N HIS A 150 -2.69 2.47 -10.71
CA HIS A 150 -1.76 1.69 -11.49
C HIS A 150 -0.84 0.98 -10.51
N ILE A 151 -0.76 -0.34 -10.56
CA ILE A 151 0.09 -1.12 -9.65
C ILE A 151 1.10 -1.96 -10.41
N ALA A 152 2.25 -2.15 -9.79
CA ALA A 152 3.24 -3.15 -10.16
C ALA A 152 3.34 -4.16 -9.03
N VAL A 153 3.32 -5.44 -9.36
CA VAL A 153 3.47 -6.54 -8.41
C VAL A 153 4.55 -7.51 -8.87
N ASP A 154 5.15 -8.23 -7.94
CA ASP A 154 6.04 -9.34 -8.30
C ASP A 154 5.24 -10.59 -8.70
N THR A 155 5.93 -11.67 -9.05
CA THR A 155 5.32 -12.94 -9.44
C THR A 155 4.62 -13.69 -8.29
N ALA A 156 4.75 -13.22 -7.04
CA ALA A 156 4.01 -13.69 -5.89
C ALA A 156 2.80 -12.79 -5.54
N GLY A 157 2.58 -11.70 -6.29
CA GLY A 157 1.54 -10.71 -6.05
C GLY A 157 1.87 -9.69 -4.96
N LEU A 158 3.13 -9.63 -4.52
CA LEU A 158 3.55 -8.60 -3.58
C LEU A 158 3.72 -7.28 -4.30
N LEU A 159 3.15 -6.21 -3.76
CA LEU A 159 3.21 -4.88 -4.33
C LEU A 159 4.66 -4.39 -4.46
N LEU A 160 5.00 -3.83 -5.61
CA LEU A 160 6.30 -3.20 -5.90
C LEU A 160 6.18 -1.68 -5.97
N GLY A 161 5.02 -1.20 -6.38
CA GLY A 161 4.73 0.21 -6.48
C GLY A 161 3.29 0.46 -6.87
N VAL A 162 2.82 1.65 -6.56
CA VAL A 162 1.49 2.14 -6.91
C VAL A 162 1.59 3.61 -7.32
N VAL A 163 0.80 3.99 -8.31
CA VAL A 163 0.63 5.39 -8.74
C VAL A 163 -0.85 5.65 -8.92
N ILE A 164 -1.32 6.75 -8.37
CA ILE A 164 -2.71 7.18 -8.46
C ILE A 164 -2.85 8.35 -9.43
N THR A 165 -3.72 8.20 -10.42
CA THR A 165 -4.05 9.25 -11.41
C THR A 165 -5.55 9.55 -11.42
N ALA A 166 -5.97 10.58 -12.15
CA ALA A 166 -7.36 10.71 -12.54
C ALA A 166 -7.79 9.51 -13.39
N ALA A 167 -9.02 9.03 -13.25
CA ALA A 167 -9.49 7.84 -13.98
C ALA A 167 -9.54 8.04 -15.51
N SER A 168 -9.54 9.29 -15.98
CA SER A 168 -9.45 9.65 -17.40
C SER A 168 -8.07 9.40 -18.03
N VAL A 169 -7.01 9.26 -17.21
CA VAL A 169 -5.66 8.96 -17.71
C VAL A 169 -5.63 7.55 -18.28
N GLN A 170 -5.07 7.40 -19.48
CA GLN A 170 -4.94 6.08 -20.11
C GLN A 170 -3.93 5.20 -19.36
N ASP A 171 -4.14 3.88 -19.41
CA ASP A 171 -3.32 2.92 -18.65
C ASP A 171 -1.83 3.03 -19.02
N ARG A 172 -1.52 3.19 -20.34
CA ARG A 172 -0.15 3.36 -20.82
C ARG A 172 0.52 4.66 -20.33
N ASP A 173 -0.27 5.73 -20.13
CA ASP A 173 0.28 7.02 -19.67
C ASP A 173 0.55 6.98 -18.17
N GLY A 174 -0.38 6.37 -17.40
CA GLY A 174 -0.17 6.13 -15.97
C GLY A 174 0.92 5.10 -15.67
N ALA A 175 1.21 4.20 -16.59
CA ALA A 175 2.30 3.24 -16.46
C ALA A 175 3.69 3.89 -16.54
N ARG A 176 3.87 5.02 -17.22
CA ARG A 176 5.19 5.67 -17.31
C ARG A 176 5.78 6.04 -15.95
N PRO A 177 5.11 6.82 -15.09
CA PRO A 177 5.62 7.10 -13.76
C PRO A 177 5.74 5.85 -12.90
N LEU A 178 4.85 4.86 -13.06
CA LEU A 178 4.94 3.59 -12.35
C LEU A 178 6.23 2.83 -12.71
N LEU A 179 6.53 2.67 -14.00
CA LEU A 179 7.72 1.98 -14.47
C LEU A 179 9.01 2.74 -14.12
N TRP A 180 8.98 4.08 -14.15
CA TRP A 180 10.09 4.90 -13.71
C TRP A 180 10.40 4.67 -12.23
N ASN A 181 9.39 4.72 -11.37
CA ASN A 181 9.54 4.46 -9.93
C ASN A 181 10.01 3.03 -9.68
N LEU A 182 9.45 2.05 -10.38
CA LEU A 182 9.83 0.65 -10.31
C LEU A 182 11.31 0.43 -10.67
N HIS A 183 11.77 1.02 -11.77
CA HIS A 183 13.17 0.93 -12.21
C HIS A 183 14.14 1.50 -11.16
N ARG A 184 13.75 2.58 -10.47
CA ARG A 184 14.58 3.17 -9.40
C ARG A 184 14.58 2.33 -8.13
N ALA A 185 13.45 1.75 -7.76
CA ALA A 185 13.27 0.99 -6.52
C ALA A 185 13.78 -0.46 -6.62
N CYS A 186 13.67 -1.10 -7.78
CA CYS A 186 13.97 -2.51 -8.00
C CYS A 186 14.90 -2.68 -9.23
N ARG A 187 16.19 -2.54 -9.00
CA ARG A 187 17.22 -2.52 -10.07
C ARG A 187 17.38 -3.86 -10.80
N ARG A 188 16.99 -4.97 -10.19
CA ARG A 188 17.08 -6.31 -10.81
C ARG A 188 15.94 -6.62 -11.78
N ILE A 189 14.86 -5.84 -11.81
CA ILE A 189 13.75 -6.06 -12.75
C ILE A 189 14.22 -5.76 -14.18
N ARG A 190 14.04 -6.76 -15.05
CA ARG A 190 14.34 -6.68 -16.50
C ARG A 190 13.12 -6.92 -17.36
N LEU A 191 12.06 -7.52 -16.81
CA LEU A 191 10.87 -7.91 -17.54
C LEU A 191 9.61 -7.49 -16.80
N VAL A 192 8.66 -6.90 -17.54
CA VAL A 192 7.33 -6.54 -17.03
C VAL A 192 6.29 -7.15 -17.96
N TRP A 193 5.34 -7.87 -17.38
CA TRP A 193 4.16 -8.33 -18.12
C TRP A 193 3.02 -7.34 -17.97
N ALA A 194 2.35 -7.05 -19.07
CA ALA A 194 1.20 -6.15 -19.12
C ALA A 194 0.16 -6.67 -20.12
N ASP A 195 -1.06 -6.17 -20.07
CA ASP A 195 -2.08 -6.51 -21.06
C ASP A 195 -1.94 -5.70 -22.37
N ALA A 196 -2.85 -5.97 -23.33
CA ALA A 196 -2.84 -5.32 -24.62
C ALA A 196 -3.03 -3.79 -24.57
N GLY A 197 -3.67 -3.26 -23.53
CA GLY A 197 -3.85 -1.82 -23.32
C GLY A 197 -2.55 -1.03 -23.14
N TYR A 198 -1.47 -1.73 -22.80
CA TYR A 198 -0.13 -1.14 -22.61
C TYR A 198 0.77 -1.23 -23.86
N ALA A 199 0.28 -1.84 -24.96
CA ALA A 199 1.07 -1.99 -26.18
C ALA A 199 1.40 -0.65 -26.86
N GLY A 200 2.45 -0.63 -27.69
CA GLY A 200 2.83 0.50 -28.53
C GLY A 200 3.92 1.37 -27.89
N LYS A 201 3.77 2.69 -27.95
CA LYS A 201 4.82 3.65 -27.55
C LYS A 201 5.40 3.44 -26.14
N LEU A 202 4.64 2.85 -25.21
CA LEU A 202 5.12 2.55 -23.87
C LEU A 202 6.23 1.50 -23.88
N THR A 203 6.08 0.44 -24.67
CA THR A 203 7.08 -0.64 -24.74
C THR A 203 8.40 -0.16 -25.31
N THR A 204 8.35 0.63 -26.39
CA THR A 204 9.54 1.24 -27.00
C THR A 204 10.23 2.21 -26.03
N TRP A 205 9.46 3.07 -25.36
CA TRP A 205 10.00 4.00 -24.38
C TRP A 205 10.64 3.28 -23.18
N ALA A 206 9.98 2.26 -22.62
CA ALA A 206 10.52 1.51 -21.49
C ALA A 206 11.85 0.82 -21.85
N GLN A 207 11.94 0.26 -23.05
CA GLN A 207 13.18 -0.35 -23.53
C GLN A 207 14.30 0.69 -23.72
N ALA A 208 14.00 1.81 -24.37
CA ALA A 208 15.01 2.82 -24.70
C ALA A 208 15.47 3.60 -23.46
N SER A 209 14.54 3.95 -22.54
CA SER A 209 14.83 4.84 -21.41
C SER A 209 15.17 4.13 -20.11
N LEU A 210 14.66 2.90 -19.92
CA LEU A 210 14.78 2.15 -18.65
C LEU A 210 15.50 0.81 -18.83
N HIS A 211 15.84 0.41 -20.05
CA HIS A 211 16.33 -0.95 -20.37
C HIS A 211 15.42 -2.05 -19.82
N LEU A 212 14.12 -1.82 -19.88
CA LEU A 212 13.08 -2.65 -19.31
C LEU A 212 12.22 -3.25 -20.43
N GLY A 213 12.25 -4.58 -20.57
CA GLY A 213 11.38 -5.31 -21.50
C GLY A 213 9.93 -5.31 -21.00
N VAL A 214 8.99 -4.87 -21.83
CA VAL A 214 7.55 -4.97 -21.55
C VAL A 214 6.94 -6.00 -22.48
N ALA A 215 6.58 -7.16 -21.94
CA ALA A 215 5.97 -8.25 -22.68
C ALA A 215 4.43 -8.16 -22.61
N ILE A 216 3.81 -7.99 -23.76
CA ILE A 216 2.35 -7.89 -23.86
C ILE A 216 1.74 -9.29 -23.89
N VAL A 217 0.93 -9.61 -22.88
CA VAL A 217 0.21 -10.88 -22.77
C VAL A 217 -1.13 -10.73 -23.47
N ARG A 218 -1.31 -11.42 -24.61
CA ARG A 218 -2.56 -11.46 -25.39
C ARG A 218 -3.33 -12.74 -25.07
N ARG A 219 -4.67 -12.67 -25.07
CA ARG A 219 -5.51 -13.88 -25.10
C ARG A 219 -5.32 -14.57 -26.45
N ARG A 220 -5.05 -15.88 -26.45
CA ARG A 220 -4.90 -16.65 -27.69
C ARG A 220 -6.25 -16.90 -28.38
N GLU A 221 -7.34 -16.99 -27.61
CA GLU A 221 -8.69 -17.21 -28.14
C GLU A 221 -9.71 -16.33 -27.41
N ALA A 222 -10.61 -15.69 -28.19
CA ALA A 222 -11.57 -14.70 -27.68
C ALA A 222 -12.74 -15.34 -26.89
N HIS A 223 -12.99 -16.67 -27.06
CA HIS A 223 -14.20 -17.32 -26.56
C HIS A 223 -13.98 -18.34 -25.45
N THR A 224 -12.76 -18.63 -25.06
CA THR A 224 -12.46 -19.56 -23.94
C THR A 224 -11.88 -18.82 -22.75
N PHE A 225 -12.42 -19.08 -21.56
CA PHE A 225 -11.82 -18.61 -20.32
C PHE A 225 -10.48 -19.33 -20.09
N GLN A 226 -9.38 -18.67 -20.40
CA GLN A 226 -8.05 -19.14 -20.05
C GLN A 226 -7.47 -18.25 -18.97
N VAL A 227 -7.06 -18.87 -17.85
CA VAL A 227 -6.22 -18.22 -16.85
C VAL A 227 -4.88 -17.94 -17.53
N LEU A 228 -4.66 -16.69 -17.94
CA LEU A 228 -3.41 -16.29 -18.57
C LEU A 228 -2.28 -16.45 -17.53
N PRO A 229 -1.28 -17.29 -17.80
CA PRO A 229 -0.16 -17.46 -16.89
C PRO A 229 0.39 -16.07 -16.52
N ARG A 230 0.51 -15.80 -15.20
CA ARG A 230 1.09 -14.58 -14.62
C ARG A 230 0.17 -13.36 -14.50
N ARG A 231 -0.90 -13.17 -15.30
CA ARG A 231 -1.82 -12.02 -15.14
C ARG A 231 -2.73 -12.12 -13.92
N TRP A 232 -3.25 -13.30 -13.61
CA TRP A 232 -4.12 -13.50 -12.44
C TRP A 232 -3.48 -13.02 -11.12
N VAL A 233 -2.14 -12.89 -11.10
CA VAL A 233 -1.40 -12.46 -9.91
C VAL A 233 -1.74 -11.02 -9.53
N VAL A 234 -1.81 -10.12 -10.50
CA VAL A 234 -2.15 -8.71 -10.24
C VAL A 234 -3.63 -8.54 -9.90
N GLU A 235 -4.52 -9.33 -10.53
CA GLU A 235 -5.94 -9.37 -10.22
C GLU A 235 -6.17 -9.82 -8.77
N ARG A 236 -5.45 -10.86 -8.33
CA ARG A 236 -5.43 -11.31 -6.94
C ARG A 236 -4.97 -10.22 -5.98
N THR A 237 -3.98 -9.43 -6.36
CA THR A 237 -3.50 -8.31 -5.53
C THR A 237 -4.57 -7.23 -5.40
N PHE A 238 -5.28 -6.89 -6.47
CA PHE A 238 -6.44 -6.00 -6.38
C PHE A 238 -7.52 -6.56 -5.44
N ALA A 239 -7.76 -7.87 -5.46
CA ALA A 239 -8.68 -8.50 -4.52
C ALA A 239 -8.21 -8.39 -3.07
N TRP A 240 -6.91 -8.56 -2.78
CA TRP A 240 -6.36 -8.33 -1.44
C TRP A 240 -6.51 -6.89 -0.97
N ILE A 241 -6.19 -5.92 -1.83
CA ILE A 241 -6.36 -4.49 -1.55
C ILE A 241 -7.83 -4.21 -1.23
N SER A 242 -8.77 -4.74 -2.02
CA SER A 242 -10.22 -4.51 -1.87
C SER A 242 -10.83 -5.13 -0.59
N LYS A 243 -10.10 -5.99 0.14
CA LYS A 243 -10.50 -6.44 1.50
C LYS A 243 -10.44 -5.32 2.53
N HIS A 244 -9.76 -4.22 2.22
CA HIS A 244 -9.69 -3.02 3.05
C HIS A 244 -10.72 -2.00 2.54
N ARG A 245 -11.74 -1.73 3.34
CA ARG A 245 -12.88 -0.89 2.93
C ARG A 245 -12.46 0.51 2.51
N ARG A 246 -11.38 1.05 3.10
CA ARG A 246 -10.84 2.36 2.76
C ARG A 246 -10.34 2.45 1.33
N THR A 247 -9.95 1.33 0.73
CA THR A 247 -9.40 1.26 -0.63
C THR A 247 -10.43 0.83 -1.70
N VAL A 248 -11.64 0.41 -1.30
CA VAL A 248 -12.71 0.02 -2.27
C VAL A 248 -13.20 1.22 -3.06
N ARG A 249 -13.22 2.39 -2.42
CA ARG A 249 -13.50 3.69 -2.99
C ARG A 249 -12.38 4.66 -2.60
N ASP A 250 -12.07 5.65 -3.42
CA ASP A 250 -11.10 6.67 -3.02
C ASP A 250 -11.78 7.77 -2.19
N TYR A 251 -11.32 7.93 -0.95
CA TYR A 251 -11.77 8.96 0.00
C TYR A 251 -10.69 10.01 0.23
N GLU A 252 -9.50 9.83 -0.34
CA GLU A 252 -8.34 10.60 0.05
C GLU A 252 -8.26 11.91 -0.75
N ARG A 253 -8.00 13.01 -0.04
CA ARG A 253 -7.83 14.31 -0.68
C ARG A 253 -6.61 14.31 -1.63
N LEU A 254 -5.50 13.70 -1.19
CA LEU A 254 -4.26 13.60 -1.95
C LEU A 254 -4.11 12.22 -2.58
N PRO A 255 -3.66 12.11 -3.84
CA PRO A 255 -3.28 10.83 -4.45
C PRO A 255 -2.30 10.04 -3.59
N ALA A 256 -1.25 10.69 -3.08
CA ALA A 256 -0.25 10.06 -2.20
C ALA A 256 -0.85 9.44 -0.93
N SER A 257 -1.96 9.99 -0.39
CA SER A 257 -2.66 9.38 0.75
C SER A 257 -3.35 8.07 0.36
N HIS A 258 -3.90 7.99 -0.85
CA HIS A 258 -4.49 6.73 -1.34
C HIS A 258 -3.40 5.67 -1.61
N GLU A 259 -2.26 6.09 -2.18
CA GLU A 259 -1.08 5.22 -2.33
C GLU A 259 -0.61 4.67 -0.98
N ALA A 260 -0.53 5.53 0.05
CA ALA A 260 -0.15 5.12 1.40
C ALA A 260 -1.17 4.14 2.03
N MET A 261 -2.49 4.33 1.83
CA MET A 261 -3.51 3.37 2.30
C MET A 261 -3.33 2.00 1.65
N ILE A 262 -3.11 1.96 0.33
CA ILE A 262 -2.82 0.70 -0.37
C ILE A 262 -1.55 0.04 0.19
N THR A 263 -0.53 0.84 0.46
CA THR A 263 0.73 0.35 1.03
C THR A 263 0.53 -0.22 2.44
N TRP A 264 -0.28 0.42 3.30
CA TRP A 264 -0.66 -0.09 4.63
C TRP A 264 -1.46 -1.40 4.54
N ALA A 265 -2.39 -1.52 3.59
CA ALA A 265 -3.10 -2.77 3.34
C ALA A 265 -2.14 -3.92 3.03
N MET A 266 -1.10 -3.65 2.23
CA MET A 266 -0.10 -4.66 1.86
C MET A 266 0.89 -4.94 2.99
N ILE A 267 1.22 -3.95 3.84
CA ILE A 267 2.00 -4.14 5.07
C ILE A 267 1.26 -5.13 6.00
N ALA A 268 -0.03 -4.92 6.25
CA ALA A 268 -0.83 -5.82 7.08
C ALA A 268 -0.89 -7.25 6.51
N LEU A 269 -1.03 -7.39 5.18
CA LEU A 269 -1.00 -8.68 4.51
C LEU A 269 0.33 -9.42 4.73
N MET A 270 1.44 -8.73 4.52
CA MET A 270 2.77 -9.32 4.63
C MET A 270 3.14 -9.65 6.08
N ALA A 271 2.82 -8.78 7.02
CA ALA A 271 3.04 -9.03 8.44
C ALA A 271 2.31 -10.28 8.91
N ARG A 272 1.02 -10.42 8.54
CA ARG A 272 0.23 -11.60 8.84
C ARG A 272 0.83 -12.87 8.25
N ARG A 273 1.30 -12.84 7.00
CA ARG A 273 1.95 -13.98 6.37
C ARG A 273 3.24 -14.40 7.08
N LEU A 274 4.06 -13.42 7.46
CA LEU A 274 5.31 -13.68 8.16
C LEU A 274 5.09 -14.21 9.56
N ALA A 275 4.10 -13.69 10.28
CA ALA A 275 3.75 -14.14 11.63
C ALA A 275 3.17 -15.58 11.69
N HIS A 276 2.58 -16.06 10.60
CA HIS A 276 1.98 -17.40 10.52
C HIS A 276 2.89 -18.43 9.85
N GLN A 277 4.10 -18.08 9.47
CA GLN A 277 5.05 -19.08 9.00
C GLN A 277 5.59 -19.88 10.21
N PRO A 278 5.63 -21.23 10.12
CA PRO A 278 6.32 -22.00 11.13
C PRO A 278 7.78 -21.52 11.19
N SER A 279 8.25 -21.24 12.41
CA SER A 279 9.68 -20.96 12.63
C SER A 279 10.49 -22.05 11.94
N PRO A 280 11.59 -21.73 11.22
CA PRO A 280 12.49 -22.77 10.75
C PRO A 280 12.93 -23.55 12.00
N ILE A 281 12.61 -24.84 12.00
CA ILE A 281 13.11 -25.78 13.01
C ILE A 281 14.62 -25.65 12.94
N THR A 282 15.22 -25.04 13.93
CA THR A 282 16.67 -25.07 14.15
C THR A 282 16.99 -26.52 14.51
N GLU A 283 17.44 -27.30 13.53
CA GLU A 283 18.20 -28.53 13.77
C GLU A 283 19.60 -28.19 14.25
#